data_5ccd977ff2f300e9f8f99d366a7fcce3
#
_entry.id   5ccd977ff2f300e9f8f99d366a7fcce3
#
_cell.length_a   1.000
_cell.length_b   1.000
_cell.length_c   1.000
_cell.angle_alpha   90.00
_cell.angle_beta   90.00
_cell.angle_gamma   90.00
#
_symmetry.space_group_name_H-M   'P 1'
#
loop_
_entity.id
_entity.type
_entity.pdbx_description
1 polymer ?
#
loop_
_entity_poly.entity_id
_entity_poly.type
_entity_poly.pdbx_seq_one_letter_code
_entity_poly.pdbx_strand_id
1 'polypeptide(L)'
;MSDEKLAVDGGDPIRTEEFPPWPYFEEDSVEAAMEPIRTGKVNYWTGDVGREFEQKFAEWEGTEYAISTANGTTALHTALGGLGIGPGAEVIVPSYTFIASSMCVPQAGAIPVFADVEKLTHTISPESIVEKISPRTKAIIPVHLYGCIADMGAIMDIAEEYGLYVIEDSAQGHGGKYNGQMAGSIGHMGAFSFCQSKHFTTGGEGGMVVTDNEDWAWNCRSFRDHGYDVSERMRLLELEEKLPYIHQRIGFNFRLTEMQSAIGIVQLEKMDTWNTPNRRRNAKILDAELEGEDYILALPIDTEERENAYWQYPIILDTDKLSVDARDFFQAVGAEGVPAGPVMWPQSYKEACYRNHIGFGRLQYPFRDPNVRAEATDYINEFCPNAAWAESRTFFVPVHPTYEEEDMHDLAAAIKKVGRAYLK
;
A
#
# COMPACT_ATOMS: atom_id res chain seq x y z
N MET A 1 -29.41 22.24 -21.96
CA MET A 1 -29.11 21.38 -20.78
C MET A 1 -30.13 20.26 -20.83
N SER A 2 -29.73 19.03 -21.07
CA SER A 2 -30.66 17.88 -21.04
C SER A 2 -31.06 17.66 -19.59
N ASP A 3 -32.37 17.71 -19.31
CA ASP A 3 -32.97 17.33 -18.02
C ASP A 3 -32.87 15.81 -17.82
N GLU A 4 -31.64 15.27 -17.93
CA GLU A 4 -31.40 13.86 -17.72
C GLU A 4 -31.40 13.59 -16.21
N LYS A 5 -32.45 12.91 -15.76
CA LYS A 5 -32.67 12.62 -14.34
C LYS A 5 -31.61 11.63 -13.86
N LEU A 6 -30.99 11.91 -12.71
CA LEU A 6 -30.04 10.97 -12.10
C LEU A 6 -30.72 9.66 -11.69
N ALA A 7 -30.00 8.55 -11.77
CA ALA A 7 -30.48 7.23 -11.36
C ALA A 7 -30.88 7.21 -9.87
N VAL A 8 -30.14 7.90 -9.01
CA VAL A 8 -30.47 8.07 -7.58
C VAL A 8 -31.83 8.73 -7.36
N ASP A 9 -32.30 9.55 -8.30
CA ASP A 9 -33.60 10.20 -8.29
C ASP A 9 -34.67 9.43 -9.09
N GLY A 10 -34.34 8.26 -9.62
CA GLY A 10 -35.22 7.37 -10.39
C GLY A 10 -35.17 7.61 -11.90
N GLY A 11 -34.08 8.13 -12.45
CA GLY A 11 -33.73 8.11 -13.86
C GLY A 11 -33.12 6.75 -14.25
N ASP A 12 -32.81 6.58 -15.54
CA ASP A 12 -32.12 5.40 -16.04
C ASP A 12 -30.63 5.50 -15.73
N PRO A 13 -29.98 4.43 -15.22
CA PRO A 13 -28.55 4.43 -15.00
C PRO A 13 -27.76 4.41 -16.32
N ILE A 14 -26.53 4.84 -16.29
CA ILE A 14 -25.59 4.76 -17.44
C ILE A 14 -25.35 3.31 -17.82
N ARG A 15 -25.23 2.42 -16.81
CA ARG A 15 -24.93 1.01 -17.04
C ARG A 15 -25.79 0.09 -16.17
N THR A 16 -26.16 -1.05 -16.74
CA THR A 16 -26.92 -2.11 -16.06
C THR A 16 -26.13 -3.43 -15.95
N GLU A 17 -25.12 -3.62 -16.79
CA GLU A 17 -24.25 -4.79 -16.74
C GLU A 17 -23.20 -4.65 -15.64
N GLU A 18 -22.86 -5.78 -14.98
CA GLU A 18 -21.80 -5.82 -13.98
C GLU A 18 -20.43 -5.59 -14.61
N PHE A 19 -19.54 -4.91 -13.87
CA PHE A 19 -18.16 -4.76 -14.26
C PHE A 19 -17.38 -6.07 -14.08
N PRO A 20 -16.34 -6.33 -14.91
CA PRO A 20 -15.49 -7.49 -14.75
C PRO A 20 -14.93 -7.61 -13.34
N PRO A 21 -14.90 -8.82 -12.74
CA PRO A 21 -14.48 -8.98 -11.36
C PRO A 21 -12.98 -8.77 -11.17
N TRP A 22 -12.61 -8.39 -9.96
CA TRP A 22 -11.25 -8.40 -9.45
C TRP A 22 -11.23 -9.01 -8.04
N PRO A 23 -10.26 -9.88 -7.65
CA PRO A 23 -9.14 -10.38 -8.46
C PRO A 23 -9.56 -11.38 -9.55
N TYR A 24 -8.67 -11.58 -10.53
CA TYR A 24 -8.87 -12.49 -11.66
C TYR A 24 -7.74 -13.52 -11.72
N PHE A 25 -8.09 -14.79 -11.85
CA PHE A 25 -7.17 -15.90 -11.97
C PHE A 25 -7.52 -16.73 -13.22
N GLU A 26 -6.52 -16.97 -14.04
CA GLU A 26 -6.59 -17.93 -15.12
C GLU A 26 -6.21 -19.33 -14.62
N GLU A 27 -6.41 -20.35 -15.44
CA GLU A 27 -6.16 -21.75 -15.10
C GLU A 27 -4.69 -21.99 -14.71
N ASP A 28 -3.73 -21.24 -15.29
CA ASP A 28 -2.31 -21.31 -14.93
C ASP A 28 -2.03 -21.03 -13.45
N SER A 29 -2.75 -20.08 -12.86
CA SER A 29 -2.65 -19.76 -11.44
C SER A 29 -3.22 -20.88 -10.57
N VAL A 30 -4.30 -21.52 -11.02
CA VAL A 30 -4.91 -22.68 -10.33
C VAL A 30 -3.96 -23.87 -10.34
N GLU A 31 -3.44 -24.23 -11.52
CA GLU A 31 -2.48 -25.34 -11.67
C GLU A 31 -1.20 -25.10 -10.89
N ALA A 32 -0.64 -23.88 -10.90
CA ALA A 32 0.53 -23.53 -10.11
C ALA A 32 0.31 -23.73 -8.60
N ALA A 33 -0.86 -23.32 -8.08
CA ALA A 33 -1.21 -23.51 -6.67
C ALA A 33 -1.36 -24.97 -6.28
N MET A 34 -1.79 -25.84 -7.20
CA MET A 34 -2.01 -27.27 -6.94
C MET A 34 -0.69 -28.06 -6.84
N GLU A 35 0.36 -27.65 -7.51
CA GLU A 35 1.61 -28.42 -7.59
C GLU A 35 2.29 -28.65 -6.21
N PRO A 36 2.44 -27.63 -5.33
CA PRO A 36 2.96 -27.85 -3.99
C PRO A 36 2.10 -28.84 -3.15
N ILE A 37 0.78 -28.87 -3.39
CA ILE A 37 -0.13 -29.81 -2.72
C ILE A 37 0.09 -31.25 -3.23
N ARG A 38 0.22 -31.43 -4.54
CA ARG A 38 0.48 -32.74 -5.18
C ARG A 38 1.78 -33.38 -4.70
N THR A 39 2.82 -32.53 -4.56
CA THR A 39 4.16 -32.98 -4.15
C THR A 39 4.33 -33.08 -2.62
N GLY A 40 3.41 -32.47 -1.84
CA GLY A 40 3.53 -32.36 -0.38
C GLY A 40 4.57 -31.36 0.09
N LYS A 41 5.22 -30.60 -0.83
CA LYS A 41 6.20 -29.55 -0.53
C LYS A 41 5.46 -28.21 -0.33
N VAL A 42 4.78 -28.05 0.79
CA VAL A 42 3.85 -26.93 1.05
C VAL A 42 4.43 -25.81 1.91
N ASN A 43 5.61 -26.02 2.48
CA ASN A 43 6.24 -25.09 3.41
C ASN A 43 7.56 -24.56 2.81
N TYR A 44 7.88 -23.29 3.06
CA TYR A 44 9.08 -22.58 2.62
C TYR A 44 10.39 -23.37 2.77
N TRP A 45 10.51 -24.21 3.85
CA TRP A 45 11.72 -25.00 4.12
C TRP A 45 11.73 -26.38 3.43
N THR A 46 10.59 -26.82 2.91
CA THR A 46 10.48 -28.13 2.23
C THR A 46 10.30 -28.02 0.73
N GLY A 47 9.88 -26.85 0.25
CA GLY A 47 9.79 -26.50 -1.16
C GLY A 47 10.87 -25.52 -1.61
N ASP A 48 10.82 -25.13 -2.86
CA ASP A 48 11.75 -24.19 -3.50
C ASP A 48 11.02 -22.97 -4.08
N VAL A 49 9.72 -23.07 -4.26
CA VAL A 49 8.89 -22.05 -4.94
C VAL A 49 8.90 -20.72 -4.21
N GLY A 50 8.94 -20.75 -2.86
CA GLY A 50 9.05 -19.52 -2.07
C GLY A 50 10.33 -18.74 -2.34
N ARG A 51 11.46 -19.44 -2.47
CA ARG A 51 12.75 -18.82 -2.80
C ARG A 51 12.83 -18.36 -4.25
N GLU A 52 12.22 -19.11 -5.18
CA GLU A 52 12.07 -18.70 -6.57
C GLU A 52 11.23 -17.42 -6.69
N PHE A 53 10.11 -17.33 -5.95
CA PHE A 53 9.29 -16.12 -5.94
C PHE A 53 10.06 -14.91 -5.40
N GLU A 54 10.82 -15.08 -4.29
CA GLU A 54 11.69 -14.04 -3.74
C GLU A 54 12.70 -13.56 -4.79
N GLN A 55 13.38 -14.48 -5.49
CA GLN A 55 14.35 -14.14 -6.53
C GLN A 55 13.69 -13.38 -7.69
N LYS A 56 12.61 -13.91 -8.28
CA LYS A 56 11.90 -13.28 -9.39
C LYS A 56 11.35 -11.90 -9.03
N PHE A 57 10.87 -11.74 -7.79
CA PHE A 57 10.37 -10.45 -7.32
C PHE A 57 11.49 -9.43 -7.16
N ALA A 58 12.64 -9.82 -6.60
CA ALA A 58 13.81 -8.96 -6.51
C ALA A 58 14.30 -8.52 -7.90
N GLU A 59 14.39 -9.45 -8.86
CA GLU A 59 14.75 -9.16 -10.26
C GLU A 59 13.76 -8.17 -10.92
N TRP A 60 12.46 -8.37 -10.71
CA TRP A 60 11.41 -7.49 -11.26
C TRP A 60 11.45 -6.09 -10.65
N GLU A 61 11.66 -6.00 -9.33
CA GLU A 61 11.71 -4.75 -8.59
C GLU A 61 13.04 -4.00 -8.80
N GLY A 62 14.09 -4.71 -9.24
CA GLY A 62 15.42 -4.15 -9.43
C GLY A 62 16.21 -4.03 -8.14
N THR A 63 16.00 -4.92 -7.17
CA THR A 63 16.71 -5.00 -5.89
C THR A 63 17.51 -6.29 -5.77
N GLU A 64 18.51 -6.31 -4.86
CA GLU A 64 19.34 -7.50 -4.63
C GLU A 64 18.60 -8.61 -3.86
N TYR A 65 17.72 -8.23 -2.93
CA TYR A 65 17.07 -9.18 -2.03
C TYR A 65 15.57 -8.91 -1.91
N ALA A 66 14.80 -10.02 -1.91
CA ALA A 66 13.39 -10.01 -1.50
C ALA A 66 13.16 -11.08 -0.42
N ILE A 67 12.24 -10.82 0.49
CA ILE A 67 11.89 -11.67 1.62
C ILE A 67 10.36 -11.76 1.69
N SER A 68 9.80 -12.90 1.31
CA SER A 68 8.35 -13.13 1.32
C SER A 68 7.80 -13.19 2.74
N THR A 69 6.62 -12.62 2.95
CA THR A 69 5.93 -12.58 4.26
C THR A 69 4.45 -12.93 4.11
N ALA A 70 3.79 -13.24 5.22
CA ALA A 70 2.40 -13.68 5.23
C ALA A 70 1.40 -12.63 4.71
N ASN A 71 1.70 -11.34 4.82
CA ASN A 71 0.90 -10.22 4.32
C ASN A 71 1.71 -8.91 4.38
N GLY A 72 1.16 -7.82 3.83
CA GLY A 72 1.81 -6.51 3.81
C GLY A 72 2.09 -5.93 5.20
N THR A 73 1.22 -6.13 6.17
CA THR A 73 1.42 -5.68 7.56
C THR A 73 2.64 -6.36 8.18
N THR A 74 2.80 -7.66 7.96
CA THR A 74 3.97 -8.40 8.42
C THR A 74 5.23 -8.07 7.61
N ALA A 75 5.10 -7.60 6.36
CA ALA A 75 6.23 -7.07 5.60
C ALA A 75 6.79 -5.78 6.26
N LEU A 76 5.94 -4.80 6.55
CA LEU A 76 6.32 -3.58 7.28
C LEU A 76 6.92 -3.89 8.65
N HIS A 77 6.30 -4.78 9.43
CA HIS A 77 6.81 -5.20 10.73
C HIS A 77 8.18 -5.91 10.60
N THR A 78 8.35 -6.72 9.56
CA THR A 78 9.63 -7.40 9.26
C THR A 78 10.72 -6.40 8.89
N ALA A 79 10.40 -5.37 8.09
CA ALA A 79 11.34 -4.31 7.73
C ALA A 79 11.81 -3.54 8.97
N LEU A 80 10.89 -3.13 9.86
CA LEU A 80 11.23 -2.50 11.14
C LEU A 80 12.14 -3.42 12.00
N GLY A 81 11.79 -4.70 12.12
CA GLY A 81 12.58 -5.69 12.84
C GLY A 81 13.95 -5.96 12.23
N GLY A 82 14.07 -5.93 10.90
CA GLY A 82 15.32 -6.06 10.14
C GLY A 82 16.30 -4.91 10.39
N LEU A 83 15.77 -3.69 10.52
CA LEU A 83 16.53 -2.47 10.88
C LEU A 83 16.77 -2.34 12.39
N GLY A 84 16.22 -3.22 13.22
CA GLY A 84 16.34 -3.13 14.68
C GLY A 84 15.54 -1.99 15.30
N ILE A 85 14.51 -1.50 14.62
CA ILE A 85 13.62 -0.43 15.12
C ILE A 85 12.59 -1.05 16.05
N GLY A 86 12.49 -0.50 17.25
CA GLY A 86 11.62 -1.03 18.31
C GLY A 86 11.50 -0.10 19.50
N PRO A 87 11.47 -0.64 20.74
CA PRO A 87 11.28 0.16 21.96
C PRO A 87 12.17 1.38 22.06
N GLY A 88 11.56 2.53 22.35
CA GLY A 88 12.24 3.82 22.49
C GLY A 88 12.44 4.60 21.20
N ALA A 89 12.13 4.01 20.05
CA ALA A 89 12.16 4.67 18.74
C ALA A 89 10.81 5.33 18.41
N GLU A 90 10.86 6.38 17.61
CA GLU A 90 9.73 7.01 16.95
C GLU A 90 9.85 6.79 15.43
N VAL A 91 8.71 6.54 14.78
CA VAL A 91 8.63 6.34 13.32
C VAL A 91 7.58 7.30 12.77
N ILE A 92 7.99 8.13 11.81
CA ILE A 92 7.09 9.07 11.16
C ILE A 92 6.29 8.33 10.09
N VAL A 93 4.97 8.48 10.13
CA VAL A 93 4.01 7.83 9.23
C VAL A 93 2.99 8.85 8.73
N PRO A 94 2.41 8.70 7.52
CA PRO A 94 1.33 9.59 7.08
C PRO A 94 0.09 9.39 7.94
N SER A 95 -0.59 10.51 8.22
CA SER A 95 -1.84 10.53 8.97
C SER A 95 -3.02 9.90 8.21
N TYR A 96 -2.93 9.86 6.89
CA TYR A 96 -3.99 9.41 5.98
C TYR A 96 -3.48 8.25 5.13
N THR A 97 -3.80 7.03 5.54
CA THR A 97 -3.47 5.77 4.87
C THR A 97 -4.22 4.61 5.52
N PHE A 98 -4.10 3.40 4.96
CA PHE A 98 -4.53 2.18 5.64
C PHE A 98 -3.75 1.99 6.94
N ILE A 99 -4.47 1.58 7.97
CA ILE A 99 -3.96 1.51 9.35
C ILE A 99 -2.66 0.67 9.51
N ALA A 100 -2.40 -0.29 8.61
CA ALA A 100 -1.20 -1.13 8.70
C ALA A 100 0.11 -0.34 8.66
N SER A 101 0.16 0.75 7.87
CA SER A 101 1.35 1.62 7.76
C SER A 101 1.75 2.23 9.11
N SER A 102 0.79 2.52 9.97
CA SER A 102 1.03 3.03 11.33
C SER A 102 1.02 1.93 12.39
N MET A 103 0.20 0.88 12.23
CA MET A 103 0.03 -0.18 13.23
C MET A 103 1.26 -1.10 13.36
N CYS A 104 2.03 -1.30 12.29
CA CYS A 104 3.29 -2.06 12.35
C CYS A 104 4.29 -1.45 13.34
N VAL A 105 4.22 -0.15 13.59
CA VAL A 105 5.12 0.57 14.49
C VAL A 105 4.92 0.16 15.95
N PRO A 106 3.71 0.25 16.56
CA PRO A 106 3.51 -0.26 17.92
C PRO A 106 3.61 -1.79 18.01
N GLN A 107 3.38 -2.55 16.93
CA GLN A 107 3.67 -3.99 16.91
C GLN A 107 5.17 -4.26 17.07
N ALA A 108 6.04 -3.42 16.52
CA ALA A 108 7.49 -3.46 16.74
C ALA A 108 7.90 -2.88 18.12
N GLY A 109 6.99 -2.29 18.87
CA GLY A 109 7.25 -1.64 20.16
C GLY A 109 7.73 -0.19 20.08
N ALA A 110 7.70 0.42 18.89
CA ALA A 110 8.02 1.83 18.65
C ALA A 110 6.75 2.70 18.71
N ILE A 111 6.91 4.02 18.59
CA ILE A 111 5.82 4.99 18.63
C ILE A 111 5.59 5.58 17.23
N PRO A 112 4.39 5.48 16.65
CA PRO A 112 4.07 6.18 15.42
C PRO A 112 3.85 7.66 15.69
N VAL A 113 4.49 8.51 14.88
CA VAL A 113 4.33 9.96 14.88
C VAL A 113 3.71 10.35 13.56
N PHE A 114 2.54 10.98 13.61
CA PHE A 114 1.76 11.27 12.41
C PHE A 114 2.18 12.58 11.75
N ALA A 115 2.52 12.51 10.47
CA ALA A 115 2.73 13.67 9.61
C ALA A 115 1.52 13.90 8.70
N ASP A 116 1.29 15.15 8.32
CA ASP A 116 0.24 15.51 7.36
C ASP A 116 0.62 15.06 5.94
N VAL A 117 -0.31 15.18 5.02
CA VAL A 117 -0.15 14.76 3.63
C VAL A 117 -0.19 15.93 2.66
N GLU A 118 0.28 15.70 1.45
CA GLU A 118 0.08 16.55 0.30
C GLU A 118 -1.40 16.53 -0.12
N LYS A 119 -2.00 17.69 -0.36
CA LYS A 119 -3.43 17.81 -0.68
C LYS A 119 -3.84 17.07 -1.94
N LEU A 120 -3.00 17.10 -2.97
CA LEU A 120 -3.37 16.63 -4.30
C LEU A 120 -2.93 15.18 -4.59
N THR A 121 -1.93 14.68 -3.88
CA THR A 121 -1.41 13.32 -4.05
C THR A 121 -1.81 12.37 -2.92
N HIS A 122 -2.22 12.92 -1.78
CA HIS A 122 -2.50 12.20 -0.53
C HIS A 122 -1.27 11.49 0.08
N THR A 123 -0.08 11.66 -0.49
CA THR A 123 1.16 11.10 0.02
C THR A 123 1.71 11.96 1.15
N ILE A 124 2.60 11.42 1.98
CA ILE A 124 3.17 12.16 3.12
C ILE A 124 3.86 13.45 2.68
N SER A 125 3.64 14.57 3.40
CA SER A 125 4.26 15.87 3.12
C SER A 125 5.70 15.91 3.66
N PRO A 126 6.70 16.22 2.81
CA PRO A 126 8.08 16.45 3.25
C PRO A 126 8.22 17.53 4.33
N GLU A 127 7.48 18.64 4.21
CA GLU A 127 7.50 19.70 5.21
C GLU A 127 7.00 19.19 6.56
N SER A 128 5.90 18.42 6.55
CA SER A 128 5.35 17.86 7.78
C SER A 128 6.27 16.80 8.40
N ILE A 129 7.04 16.06 7.59
CA ILE A 129 8.08 15.15 8.11
C ILE A 129 9.08 15.94 8.97
N VAL A 130 9.63 17.04 8.43
CA VAL A 130 10.63 17.87 9.14
C VAL A 130 10.09 18.39 10.46
N GLU A 131 8.83 18.85 10.49
CA GLU A 131 8.16 19.34 11.72
C GLU A 131 8.03 18.27 12.81
N LYS A 132 7.97 16.99 12.43
CA LYS A 132 7.75 15.86 13.34
C LYS A 132 9.05 15.17 13.80
N ILE A 133 10.21 15.52 13.25
CA ILE A 133 11.49 14.92 13.63
C ILE A 133 11.85 15.25 15.08
N SER A 134 12.31 14.24 15.78
CA SER A 134 12.82 14.34 17.15
C SER A 134 14.13 13.55 17.30
N PRO A 135 14.86 13.70 18.42
CA PRO A 135 16.05 12.87 18.68
C PRO A 135 15.77 11.36 18.77
N ARG A 136 14.50 10.95 18.87
CA ARG A 136 14.07 9.54 18.91
C ARG A 136 13.58 9.02 17.57
N THR A 137 13.38 9.88 16.58
CA THR A 137 13.00 9.47 15.23
C THR A 137 14.09 8.58 14.64
N LYS A 138 13.69 7.42 14.10
CA LYS A 138 14.61 6.45 13.49
C LYS A 138 14.24 6.13 12.05
N ALA A 139 12.95 6.24 11.69
CA ALA A 139 12.51 5.96 10.34
C ALA A 139 11.33 6.84 9.92
N ILE A 140 11.15 6.89 8.61
CA ILE A 140 9.98 7.42 7.92
C ILE A 140 9.37 6.26 7.12
N ILE A 141 8.04 6.12 7.14
CA ILE A 141 7.30 5.19 6.29
C ILE A 141 6.45 6.00 5.30
N PRO A 142 6.98 6.41 4.15
CA PRO A 142 6.15 6.96 3.07
C PRO A 142 5.25 5.87 2.50
N VAL A 143 4.03 6.26 2.11
CA VAL A 143 3.05 5.37 1.48
C VAL A 143 2.74 5.87 0.08
N HIS A 144 2.81 4.99 -0.91
CA HIS A 144 2.41 5.29 -2.29
C HIS A 144 0.88 5.12 -2.44
N LEU A 145 0.15 6.04 -1.81
CA LEU A 145 -1.29 5.92 -1.59
C LEU A 145 -2.09 5.97 -2.90
N TYR A 146 -3.06 5.07 -3.08
CA TYR A 146 -3.82 4.85 -4.33
C TYR A 146 -2.97 4.47 -5.54
N GLY A 147 -1.66 4.35 -5.37
CA GLY A 147 -0.68 4.20 -6.45
C GLY A 147 -0.05 5.52 -6.87
N CYS A 148 -0.39 6.64 -6.22
CA CYS A 148 0.31 7.91 -6.38
C CYS A 148 1.67 7.83 -5.69
N ILE A 149 2.75 8.09 -6.43
CA ILE A 149 4.10 7.93 -5.90
C ILE A 149 4.47 9.14 -5.04
N ALA A 150 4.92 8.89 -3.80
CA ALA A 150 5.39 9.91 -2.87
C ALA A 150 6.62 10.65 -3.43
N ASP A 151 6.89 11.85 -2.92
CA ASP A 151 8.08 12.62 -3.27
C ASP A 151 9.33 12.00 -2.64
N MET A 152 9.80 10.92 -3.27
CA MET A 152 10.90 10.14 -2.74
C MET A 152 12.23 10.92 -2.75
N GLY A 153 12.40 11.85 -3.69
CA GLY A 153 13.59 12.71 -3.72
C GLY A 153 13.69 13.56 -2.45
N ALA A 154 12.65 14.35 -2.16
CA ALA A 154 12.61 15.17 -0.95
C ALA A 154 12.66 14.34 0.33
N ILE A 155 12.00 13.17 0.36
CA ILE A 155 12.01 12.29 1.54
C ILE A 155 13.40 11.70 1.78
N MET A 156 14.12 11.28 0.75
CA MET A 156 15.48 10.74 0.88
C MET A 156 16.49 11.82 1.27
N ASP A 157 16.37 13.05 0.77
CA ASP A 157 17.20 14.19 1.20
C ASP A 157 17.03 14.46 2.70
N ILE A 158 15.79 14.47 3.19
CA ILE A 158 15.49 14.60 4.63
C ILE A 158 16.09 13.43 5.42
N ALA A 159 15.93 12.21 4.93
CA ALA A 159 16.43 11.03 5.61
C ALA A 159 17.98 11.05 5.72
N GLU A 160 18.68 11.50 4.69
CA GLU A 160 20.15 11.68 4.71
C GLU A 160 20.56 12.77 5.69
N GLU A 161 19.89 13.94 5.66
CA GLU A 161 20.21 15.07 6.56
C GLU A 161 20.07 14.69 8.04
N TYR A 162 19.04 13.91 8.39
CA TYR A 162 18.74 13.57 9.79
C TYR A 162 19.20 12.17 10.19
N GLY A 163 19.81 11.39 9.31
CA GLY A 163 20.28 10.04 9.56
C GLY A 163 19.16 9.06 9.88
N LEU A 164 18.07 9.12 9.10
CA LEU A 164 16.87 8.30 9.27
C LEU A 164 16.79 7.18 8.22
N TYR A 165 16.15 6.08 8.57
CA TYR A 165 15.79 5.04 7.62
C TYR A 165 14.49 5.41 6.89
N VAL A 166 14.36 4.96 5.63
CA VAL A 166 13.12 5.06 4.85
C VAL A 166 12.66 3.65 4.51
N ILE A 167 11.42 3.32 4.90
CA ILE A 167 10.74 2.07 4.55
C ILE A 167 9.54 2.45 3.68
N GLU A 168 9.59 2.19 2.39
CA GLU A 168 8.48 2.47 1.48
C GLU A 168 7.33 1.48 1.73
N ASP A 169 6.15 1.97 2.08
CA ASP A 169 4.93 1.18 2.01
C ASP A 169 4.42 1.19 0.56
N SER A 170 4.89 0.21 -0.20
CA SER A 170 4.57 0.00 -1.61
C SER A 170 3.40 -0.97 -1.81
N ALA A 171 2.57 -1.20 -0.76
CA ALA A 171 1.39 -2.06 -0.88
C ALA A 171 0.40 -1.61 -1.98
N GLN A 172 0.49 -0.38 -2.42
CA GLN A 172 -0.32 0.22 -3.49
C GLN A 172 0.55 0.77 -4.63
N GLY A 173 1.85 0.53 -4.60
CA GLY A 173 2.85 1.11 -5.49
C GLY A 173 3.42 0.19 -6.58
N HIS A 174 2.90 -1.06 -6.72
CA HIS A 174 3.45 -2.05 -7.66
C HIS A 174 3.52 -1.53 -9.10
N GLY A 175 4.73 -1.49 -9.65
CA GLY A 175 4.98 -1.04 -11.02
C GLY A 175 4.96 0.49 -11.21
N GLY A 176 4.76 1.25 -10.14
CA GLY A 176 4.95 2.69 -10.14
C GLY A 176 6.44 3.06 -10.10
N LYS A 177 6.79 4.28 -10.55
CA LYS A 177 8.19 4.71 -10.61
C LYS A 177 8.36 6.16 -10.18
N TYR A 178 9.53 6.43 -9.61
CA TYR A 178 10.03 7.78 -9.35
C TYR A 178 11.39 7.95 -10.06
N ASN A 179 11.50 8.92 -10.97
CA ASN A 179 12.70 9.13 -11.82
C ASN A 179 13.18 7.83 -12.50
N GLY A 180 12.24 6.98 -12.93
CA GLY A 180 12.52 5.71 -13.61
C GLY A 180 12.88 4.54 -12.68
N GLN A 181 13.07 4.75 -11.38
CA GLN A 181 13.31 3.72 -10.38
C GLN A 181 11.98 3.20 -9.80
N MET A 182 11.86 1.90 -9.58
CA MET A 182 10.65 1.27 -9.07
C MET A 182 10.32 1.76 -7.65
N ALA A 183 9.05 2.04 -7.39
CA ALA A 183 8.55 2.41 -6.06
C ALA A 183 8.59 1.22 -5.11
N GLY A 184 9.41 1.29 -4.09
CA GLY A 184 9.76 0.22 -3.16
C GLY A 184 11.26 -0.09 -3.16
N SER A 185 11.99 0.33 -4.21
CA SER A 185 13.43 0.16 -4.32
C SER A 185 14.24 1.44 -4.08
N ILE A 186 13.58 2.58 -3.77
CA ILE A 186 14.22 3.89 -3.65
C ILE A 186 14.72 4.13 -2.23
N GLY A 187 13.92 3.75 -1.24
CA GLY A 187 14.26 3.84 0.17
C GLY A 187 15.28 2.77 0.61
N HIS A 188 15.49 2.66 1.90
CA HIS A 188 16.36 1.63 2.47
C HIS A 188 15.75 0.23 2.39
N MET A 189 14.42 0.16 2.48
CA MET A 189 13.61 -1.05 2.30
C MET A 189 12.27 -0.68 1.66
N GLY A 190 11.70 -1.62 0.89
CA GLY A 190 10.32 -1.58 0.43
C GLY A 190 9.48 -2.69 1.04
N ALA A 191 8.21 -2.42 1.28
CA ALA A 191 7.25 -3.40 1.79
C ALA A 191 6.01 -3.46 0.90
N PHE A 192 5.67 -4.65 0.43
CA PHE A 192 4.59 -4.91 -0.51
C PHE A 192 3.49 -5.77 0.09
N SER A 193 2.29 -5.66 -0.46
CA SER A 193 1.14 -6.48 -0.09
C SER A 193 0.56 -7.18 -1.31
N PHE A 194 0.25 -8.46 -1.17
CA PHE A 194 -0.46 -9.26 -2.15
C PHE A 194 -1.86 -9.64 -1.67
N CYS A 195 -2.49 -8.76 -0.88
CA CYS A 195 -3.90 -8.87 -0.50
C CYS A 195 -4.79 -8.86 -1.75
N GLN A 196 -5.96 -9.49 -1.69
CA GLN A 196 -6.86 -9.68 -2.84
C GLN A 196 -7.19 -8.41 -3.63
N SER A 197 -7.17 -7.23 -3.00
CA SER A 197 -7.50 -5.95 -3.66
C SER A 197 -6.31 -5.28 -4.34
N LYS A 198 -5.08 -5.82 -4.22
CA LYS A 198 -3.86 -5.21 -4.74
C LYS A 198 -3.70 -5.44 -6.26
N HIS A 199 -2.61 -4.94 -6.84
CA HIS A 199 -2.34 -5.05 -8.28
C HIS A 199 -2.32 -6.51 -8.74
N PHE A 200 -1.77 -7.38 -7.90
CA PHE A 200 -1.98 -8.83 -7.97
C PHE A 200 -2.05 -9.42 -6.56
N THR A 201 -2.49 -10.67 -6.46
CA THR A 201 -2.62 -11.35 -5.18
C THR A 201 -2.05 -12.76 -5.24
N THR A 202 -1.54 -13.23 -4.11
CA THR A 202 -1.06 -14.60 -3.92
C THR A 202 -2.12 -15.52 -3.34
N GLY A 203 -3.36 -15.37 -3.83
CA GLY A 203 -4.50 -16.17 -3.37
C GLY A 203 -5.21 -15.60 -2.15
N GLY A 204 -5.18 -14.26 -1.98
CA GLY A 204 -5.93 -13.52 -0.96
C GLY A 204 -5.07 -12.75 0.02
N GLU A 205 -3.93 -13.29 0.43
CA GLU A 205 -2.97 -12.65 1.32
C GLU A 205 -1.54 -12.99 0.91
N GLY A 206 -0.61 -12.09 1.22
CA GLY A 206 0.83 -12.20 1.02
C GLY A 206 1.52 -10.87 1.15
N GLY A 207 2.83 -10.89 1.25
CA GLY A 207 3.67 -9.69 1.29
C GLY A 207 5.11 -9.98 0.94
N MET A 208 5.88 -8.92 0.72
CA MET A 208 7.31 -8.98 0.39
C MET A 208 8.03 -7.79 1.03
N VAL A 209 9.23 -8.02 1.54
CA VAL A 209 10.20 -6.96 1.86
C VAL A 209 11.30 -7.00 0.81
N VAL A 210 11.75 -5.86 0.32
CA VAL A 210 12.90 -5.75 -0.58
C VAL A 210 13.98 -4.83 0.00
N THR A 211 15.24 -5.08 -0.36
CA THR A 211 16.39 -4.25 0.03
C THR A 211 17.63 -4.64 -0.77
N ASP A 212 18.59 -3.73 -0.91
CA ASP A 212 19.91 -4.00 -1.49
C ASP A 212 20.97 -4.36 -0.44
N ASN A 213 20.61 -4.28 0.85
CA ASN A 213 21.56 -4.53 1.93
C ASN A 213 21.45 -5.97 2.45
N GLU A 214 22.54 -6.72 2.33
CA GLU A 214 22.61 -8.12 2.70
C GLU A 214 22.35 -8.35 4.21
N ASP A 215 22.93 -7.53 5.08
CA ASP A 215 22.75 -7.68 6.53
C ASP A 215 21.30 -7.47 6.93
N TRP A 216 20.63 -6.48 6.34
CA TRP A 216 19.22 -6.25 6.60
C TRP A 216 18.34 -7.38 6.03
N ALA A 217 18.68 -7.91 4.87
CA ALA A 217 17.98 -9.05 4.29
C ALA A 217 18.06 -10.28 5.22
N TRP A 218 19.26 -10.61 5.74
CA TRP A 218 19.42 -11.69 6.72
C TRP A 218 18.68 -11.43 8.02
N ASN A 219 18.69 -10.18 8.50
CA ASN A 219 17.93 -9.79 9.68
C ASN A 219 16.42 -9.95 9.47
N CYS A 220 15.88 -9.56 8.32
CA CYS A 220 14.48 -9.74 7.95
C CYS A 220 14.11 -11.23 7.88
N ARG A 221 14.95 -12.07 7.23
CA ARG A 221 14.73 -13.52 7.17
C ARG A 221 14.69 -14.14 8.56
N SER A 222 15.62 -13.76 9.43
CA SER A 222 15.66 -14.22 10.81
C SER A 222 14.43 -13.78 11.61
N PHE A 223 14.05 -12.50 11.51
CA PHE A 223 12.87 -11.94 12.21
C PHE A 223 11.56 -12.60 11.74
N ARG A 224 11.39 -12.80 10.44
CA ARG A 224 10.26 -13.50 9.82
C ARG A 224 10.14 -14.95 10.31
N ASP A 225 11.25 -15.62 10.62
CA ASP A 225 11.32 -17.05 10.86
C ASP A 225 11.92 -17.40 12.23
N HIS A 226 11.18 -17.12 13.30
CA HIS A 226 11.47 -17.50 14.69
C HIS A 226 12.83 -17.03 15.25
N GLY A 227 13.51 -16.13 14.58
CA GLY A 227 14.85 -15.67 14.98
C GLY A 227 15.96 -16.67 14.71
N TYR A 228 15.79 -17.59 13.75
CA TYR A 228 16.83 -18.52 13.35
C TYR A 228 18.07 -17.80 12.79
N ASP A 229 19.22 -18.45 12.92
CA ASP A 229 20.37 -18.24 12.05
C ASP A 229 20.02 -18.80 10.65
N VAL A 230 19.40 -17.94 9.82
CA VAL A 230 18.89 -18.38 8.52
C VAL A 230 20.04 -18.65 7.54
N SER A 231 21.15 -17.90 7.63
CA SER A 231 22.31 -18.11 6.74
C SER A 231 22.92 -19.50 6.98
N GLU A 232 23.11 -19.88 8.24
CA GLU A 232 23.60 -21.21 8.58
C GLU A 232 22.58 -22.30 8.20
N ARG A 233 21.30 -22.05 8.39
CA ARG A 233 20.22 -22.97 7.98
C ARG A 233 20.22 -23.21 6.47
N MET A 234 20.41 -22.18 5.65
CA MET A 234 20.49 -22.31 4.19
C MET A 234 21.70 -23.13 3.78
N ARG A 235 22.87 -22.83 4.37
CA ARG A 235 24.11 -23.59 4.13
C ARG A 235 23.95 -25.09 4.45
N LEU A 236 23.31 -25.42 5.57
CA LEU A 236 23.08 -26.82 5.98
C LEU A 236 22.02 -27.51 5.11
N LEU A 237 21.02 -26.78 4.62
CA LEU A 237 20.05 -27.29 3.68
C LEU A 237 20.70 -27.73 2.36
N GLU A 238 21.65 -26.93 1.84
CA GLU A 238 22.41 -27.26 0.64
C GLU A 238 23.29 -28.51 0.83
N LEU A 239 23.75 -28.77 2.04
CA LEU A 239 24.54 -29.97 2.39
C LEU A 239 23.67 -31.17 2.75
N GLU A 240 22.34 -31.07 2.66
CA GLU A 240 21.38 -32.09 3.08
C GLU A 240 21.58 -32.56 4.54
N GLU A 241 22.14 -31.69 5.38
CA GLU A 241 22.37 -31.96 6.80
C GLU A 241 21.12 -31.61 7.65
N LYS A 242 21.07 -32.19 8.85
CA LYS A 242 19.99 -31.87 9.80
C LYS A 242 20.07 -30.41 10.23
N LEU A 243 19.00 -29.65 9.97
CA LEU A 243 18.92 -28.25 10.33
C LEU A 243 18.90 -28.05 11.86
N PRO A 244 19.83 -27.26 12.42
CA PRO A 244 19.84 -26.97 13.83
C PRO A 244 18.72 -26.00 14.23
N TYR A 245 18.28 -26.09 15.48
CA TYR A 245 17.38 -25.11 16.08
C TYR A 245 18.20 -24.10 16.87
N ILE A 246 18.83 -23.16 16.16
CA ILE A 246 19.60 -22.06 16.73
C ILE A 246 18.82 -20.77 16.53
N HIS A 247 18.32 -20.20 17.60
CA HIS A 247 17.59 -18.92 17.62
C HIS A 247 18.50 -17.84 18.16
N GLN A 248 18.87 -16.86 17.33
CA GLN A 248 19.77 -15.76 17.69
C GLN A 248 19.04 -14.55 18.28
N ARG A 249 17.72 -14.42 18.01
CA ARG A 249 16.88 -13.31 18.44
C ARG A 249 15.43 -13.75 18.63
N ILE A 250 14.60 -12.87 19.16
CA ILE A 250 13.14 -13.03 19.11
C ILE A 250 12.70 -12.83 17.65
N GLY A 251 11.89 -13.74 17.16
CA GLY A 251 11.32 -13.67 15.82
C GLY A 251 9.90 -14.23 15.80
N PHE A 252 9.28 -14.16 14.65
CA PHE A 252 7.88 -14.53 14.41
C PHE A 252 7.78 -15.66 13.38
N ASN A 253 6.59 -16.14 13.12
CA ASN A 253 6.32 -17.01 11.97
C ASN A 253 5.45 -16.25 10.98
N PHE A 254 6.10 -15.51 10.08
CA PHE A 254 5.45 -14.74 9.03
C PHE A 254 5.75 -15.28 7.63
N ARG A 255 6.11 -16.56 7.53
CA ARG A 255 6.42 -17.20 6.24
C ARG A 255 5.20 -17.24 5.33
N LEU A 256 5.43 -16.98 4.03
CA LEU A 256 4.49 -17.28 2.96
C LEU A 256 4.50 -18.80 2.67
N THR A 257 3.39 -19.36 2.22
CA THR A 257 3.30 -20.77 1.82
C THR A 257 3.76 -20.97 0.38
N GLU A 258 4.14 -22.20 0.02
CA GLU A 258 4.56 -22.54 -1.35
C GLU A 258 3.42 -22.36 -2.37
N MET A 259 2.17 -22.65 -1.99
CA MET A 259 1.00 -22.42 -2.85
C MET A 259 0.80 -20.95 -3.18
N GLN A 260 0.90 -20.08 -2.18
CA GLN A 260 0.80 -18.63 -2.38
C GLN A 260 1.97 -18.12 -3.24
N SER A 261 3.17 -18.62 -3.01
CA SER A 261 4.36 -18.26 -3.80
C SER A 261 4.21 -18.67 -5.27
N ALA A 262 3.65 -19.85 -5.54
CA ALA A 262 3.38 -20.33 -6.89
C ALA A 262 2.39 -19.43 -7.65
N ILE A 263 1.30 -19.03 -7.00
CA ILE A 263 0.37 -18.04 -7.56
C ILE A 263 1.10 -16.73 -7.80
N GLY A 264 1.93 -16.29 -6.85
CA GLY A 264 2.71 -15.04 -6.92
C GLY A 264 3.61 -14.99 -8.15
N ILE A 265 4.30 -16.07 -8.49
CA ILE A 265 5.17 -16.17 -9.69
C ILE A 265 4.33 -15.93 -10.96
N VAL A 266 3.22 -16.66 -11.12
CA VAL A 266 2.36 -16.56 -12.30
C VAL A 266 1.78 -15.15 -12.44
N GLN A 267 1.35 -14.54 -11.34
CA GLN A 267 0.78 -13.19 -11.36
C GLN A 267 1.86 -12.12 -11.62
N LEU A 268 3.07 -12.30 -11.09
CA LEU A 268 4.20 -11.40 -11.33
C LEU A 268 4.59 -11.35 -12.82
N GLU A 269 4.61 -12.50 -13.50
CA GLU A 269 4.92 -12.61 -14.93
C GLU A 269 3.93 -11.83 -15.81
N LYS A 270 2.71 -11.56 -15.30
CA LYS A 270 1.67 -10.78 -15.99
C LYS A 270 1.74 -9.27 -15.71
N MET A 271 2.59 -8.82 -14.76
CA MET A 271 2.61 -7.41 -14.35
C MET A 271 2.93 -6.48 -15.51
N ASP A 272 4.03 -6.73 -16.24
CA ASP A 272 4.51 -5.81 -17.26
C ASP A 272 3.82 -6.01 -18.62
N THR A 273 3.21 -7.18 -18.86
CA THR A 273 2.62 -7.53 -20.15
C THR A 273 1.12 -7.29 -20.21
N TRP A 274 0.43 -7.32 -19.08
CA TRP A 274 -1.01 -7.21 -19.01
C TRP A 274 -1.51 -6.25 -17.92
N ASN A 275 -1.08 -6.43 -16.66
CA ASN A 275 -1.66 -5.72 -15.51
C ASN A 275 -1.35 -4.21 -15.57
N THR A 276 -0.09 -3.84 -15.50
CA THR A 276 0.34 -2.43 -15.52
C THR A 276 -0.06 -1.70 -16.81
N PRO A 277 0.12 -2.28 -18.02
CA PRO A 277 -0.32 -1.62 -19.25
C PRO A 277 -1.83 -1.35 -19.29
N ASN A 278 -2.66 -2.31 -18.85
CA ASN A 278 -4.11 -2.11 -18.86
C ASN A 278 -4.56 -1.08 -17.82
N ARG A 279 -3.99 -1.07 -16.59
CA ARG A 279 -4.29 -0.03 -15.60
C ARG A 279 -3.92 1.36 -16.10
N ARG A 280 -2.78 1.50 -16.75
CA ARG A 280 -2.34 2.79 -17.33
C ARG A 280 -3.21 3.21 -18.52
N ARG A 281 -3.61 2.28 -19.39
CA ARG A 281 -4.60 2.56 -20.45
C ARG A 281 -5.89 3.08 -19.82
N ASN A 282 -6.42 2.38 -18.84
CA ASN A 282 -7.67 2.72 -18.18
C ASN A 282 -7.60 4.10 -17.49
N ALA A 283 -6.52 4.40 -16.78
CA ALA A 283 -6.29 5.70 -16.17
C ALA A 283 -6.24 6.83 -17.22
N LYS A 284 -5.51 6.62 -18.35
CA LYS A 284 -5.40 7.62 -19.42
C LYS A 284 -6.75 7.92 -20.11
N ILE A 285 -7.65 6.95 -20.19
CA ILE A 285 -9.01 7.21 -20.69
C ILE A 285 -9.73 8.14 -19.73
N LEU A 286 -9.66 7.90 -18.42
CA LEU A 286 -10.26 8.78 -17.42
C LEU A 286 -9.61 10.17 -17.42
N ASP A 287 -8.29 10.27 -17.56
CA ASP A 287 -7.59 11.55 -17.68
C ASP A 287 -8.17 12.38 -18.83
N ALA A 288 -8.25 11.77 -20.02
CA ALA A 288 -8.75 12.46 -21.24
C ALA A 288 -10.23 12.83 -21.15
N GLU A 289 -11.06 11.96 -20.56
CA GLU A 289 -12.50 12.17 -20.45
C GLU A 289 -12.89 13.17 -19.37
N LEU A 290 -12.10 13.28 -18.29
CA LEU A 290 -12.41 14.13 -17.14
C LEU A 290 -11.62 15.43 -17.14
N GLU A 291 -10.67 15.62 -18.05
CA GLU A 291 -9.91 16.86 -18.20
C GLU A 291 -10.84 18.05 -18.45
N GLY A 292 -10.65 19.13 -17.69
CA GLY A 292 -11.39 20.37 -17.86
C GLY A 292 -12.80 20.41 -17.24
N GLU A 293 -13.22 19.36 -16.52
CA GLU A 293 -14.48 19.40 -15.76
C GLU A 293 -14.34 20.36 -14.54
N ASP A 294 -15.13 21.42 -14.53
CA ASP A 294 -15.01 22.56 -13.58
C ASP A 294 -15.10 22.17 -12.11
N TYR A 295 -15.75 21.05 -11.79
CA TYR A 295 -15.94 20.53 -10.43
C TYR A 295 -14.86 19.55 -9.99
N ILE A 296 -13.84 19.29 -10.81
CA ILE A 296 -12.69 18.44 -10.48
C ILE A 296 -11.48 19.35 -10.20
N LEU A 297 -10.89 19.22 -9.01
CA LEU A 297 -9.68 19.95 -8.63
C LEU A 297 -8.40 19.26 -9.09
N ALA A 298 -8.36 17.93 -8.97
CA ALA A 298 -7.19 17.15 -9.38
C ALA A 298 -7.54 15.70 -9.72
N LEU A 299 -6.74 15.16 -10.65
CA LEU A 299 -6.68 13.76 -11.05
C LEU A 299 -5.27 13.22 -10.79
N PRO A 300 -5.07 11.90 -10.65
CA PRO A 300 -3.77 11.28 -10.36
C PRO A 300 -2.89 11.15 -11.62
N ILE A 301 -2.60 12.28 -12.29
CA ILE A 301 -1.87 12.30 -13.56
C ILE A 301 -0.38 12.03 -13.32
N ASP A 302 0.24 11.28 -14.23
CA ASP A 302 1.68 11.07 -14.27
C ASP A 302 2.42 12.40 -14.50
N THR A 303 3.61 12.54 -13.92
CA THR A 303 4.51 13.66 -14.15
C THR A 303 5.80 13.18 -14.81
N GLU A 304 6.73 14.11 -15.13
CA GLU A 304 8.05 13.72 -15.66
C GLU A 304 8.85 12.85 -14.68
N GLU A 305 8.63 13.05 -13.37
CA GLU A 305 9.36 12.34 -12.31
C GLU A 305 8.59 11.11 -11.80
N ARG A 306 7.26 11.11 -11.88
CA ARG A 306 6.39 10.13 -11.22
C ARG A 306 5.50 9.43 -12.23
N GLU A 307 5.70 8.12 -12.37
CA GLU A 307 4.81 7.22 -13.07
C GLU A 307 3.95 6.47 -12.03
N ASN A 308 2.67 6.82 -11.93
CA ASN A 308 1.76 6.25 -10.93
C ASN A 308 1.47 4.76 -11.19
N ALA A 309 1.24 4.02 -10.12
CA ALA A 309 0.92 2.59 -10.19
C ALA A 309 -0.57 2.32 -10.45
N TYR A 310 -1.45 3.30 -10.20
CA TYR A 310 -2.90 3.20 -10.43
C TYR A 310 -3.56 1.99 -9.75
N TRP A 311 -3.32 1.83 -8.42
CA TRP A 311 -4.09 0.85 -7.64
C TRP A 311 -5.58 1.18 -7.64
N GLN A 312 -5.89 2.45 -7.38
CA GLN A 312 -7.20 3.08 -7.54
C GLN A 312 -6.99 4.42 -8.26
N TYR A 313 -8.05 5.00 -8.76
CA TYR A 313 -8.02 6.31 -9.40
C TYR A 313 -8.77 7.34 -8.53
N PRO A 314 -8.05 8.06 -7.63
CA PRO A 314 -8.66 9.08 -6.78
C PRO A 314 -9.01 10.32 -7.59
N ILE A 315 -10.19 10.89 -7.31
CA ILE A 315 -10.70 12.12 -7.92
C ILE A 315 -10.97 13.10 -6.79
N ILE A 316 -10.34 14.28 -6.86
CA ILE A 316 -10.52 15.35 -5.88
C ILE A 316 -11.51 16.36 -6.41
N LEU A 317 -12.64 16.51 -5.71
CA LEU A 317 -13.72 17.40 -6.08
C LEU A 317 -13.54 18.82 -5.56
N ASP A 318 -13.93 19.80 -6.36
CA ASP A 318 -14.19 21.17 -5.91
C ASP A 318 -15.62 21.27 -5.33
N THR A 319 -15.75 20.86 -4.07
CA THR A 319 -17.05 20.85 -3.37
C THR A 319 -17.66 22.23 -3.22
N ASP A 320 -16.87 23.30 -3.41
CA ASP A 320 -17.39 24.67 -3.37
C ASP A 320 -18.23 25.00 -4.61
N LYS A 321 -17.97 24.31 -5.74
CA LYS A 321 -18.75 24.40 -6.99
C LYS A 321 -19.92 23.42 -7.04
N LEU A 322 -19.99 22.45 -6.15
CA LEU A 322 -21.03 21.43 -6.12
C LEU A 322 -22.13 21.77 -5.09
N SER A 323 -23.37 21.42 -5.39
CA SER A 323 -24.52 21.55 -4.48
C SER A 323 -24.57 20.45 -3.42
N VAL A 324 -23.72 19.43 -3.51
CA VAL A 324 -23.59 18.27 -2.62
C VAL A 324 -22.14 18.11 -2.14
N ASP A 325 -21.94 17.34 -1.08
CA ASP A 325 -20.60 16.93 -0.64
C ASP A 325 -20.05 15.74 -1.46
N ALA A 326 -18.79 15.37 -1.22
CA ALA A 326 -18.16 14.26 -1.94
C ALA A 326 -18.83 12.90 -1.68
N ARG A 327 -19.46 12.73 -0.52
CA ARG A 327 -20.16 11.49 -0.18
C ARG A 327 -21.42 11.31 -1.02
N ASP A 328 -22.26 12.33 -1.07
CA ASP A 328 -23.48 12.30 -1.87
C ASP A 328 -23.14 12.20 -3.35
N PHE A 329 -22.04 12.85 -3.78
CA PHE A 329 -21.54 12.77 -5.15
C PHE A 329 -21.20 11.33 -5.56
N PHE A 330 -20.33 10.63 -4.82
CA PHE A 330 -19.95 9.27 -5.19
C PHE A 330 -21.11 8.27 -5.09
N GLN A 331 -22.04 8.47 -4.15
CA GLN A 331 -23.26 7.65 -4.07
C GLN A 331 -24.14 7.80 -5.31
N ALA A 332 -24.27 9.03 -5.82
CA ALA A 332 -24.96 9.28 -7.07
C ALA A 332 -24.24 8.65 -8.27
N VAL A 333 -22.89 8.74 -8.31
CA VAL A 333 -22.09 8.04 -9.34
C VAL A 333 -22.30 6.53 -9.27
N GLY A 334 -22.29 5.94 -8.07
CA GLY A 334 -22.56 4.51 -7.89
C GLY A 334 -23.96 4.09 -8.34
N ALA A 335 -24.98 4.96 -8.15
CA ALA A 335 -26.33 4.70 -8.61
C ALA A 335 -26.46 4.66 -10.14
N GLU A 336 -25.53 5.28 -10.87
CA GLU A 336 -25.46 5.19 -12.34
C GLU A 336 -24.96 3.82 -12.86
N GLY A 337 -24.75 2.85 -11.95
CA GLY A 337 -24.36 1.47 -12.29
C GLY A 337 -22.85 1.24 -12.42
N VAL A 338 -22.03 2.19 -11.96
CA VAL A 338 -20.56 2.10 -12.03
C VAL A 338 -19.92 2.00 -10.64
N PRO A 339 -18.78 1.31 -10.50
CA PRO A 339 -18.11 1.19 -9.22
C PRO A 339 -17.48 2.53 -8.81
N ALA A 340 -17.90 3.07 -7.67
CA ALA A 340 -17.32 4.24 -7.03
C ALA A 340 -17.26 4.01 -5.53
N GLY A 341 -16.22 4.51 -4.88
CA GLY A 341 -16.01 4.33 -3.46
C GLY A 341 -15.67 5.61 -2.72
N PRO A 342 -16.03 5.68 -1.41
CA PRO A 342 -15.62 6.78 -0.56
C PRO A 342 -14.12 6.73 -0.30
N VAL A 343 -13.58 7.79 0.26
CA VAL A 343 -12.30 7.74 0.96
C VAL A 343 -12.27 6.50 1.87
N MET A 344 -11.25 5.65 1.68
CA MET A 344 -11.26 4.31 2.26
C MET A 344 -10.98 4.31 3.77
N TRP A 345 -10.27 5.32 4.29
CA TRP A 345 -9.78 5.31 5.66
C TRP A 345 -9.95 6.66 6.35
N PRO A 346 -10.26 6.66 7.66
CA PRO A 346 -10.14 7.86 8.46
C PRO A 346 -8.66 8.21 8.68
N GLN A 347 -8.40 9.44 9.13
CA GLN A 347 -7.06 9.80 9.58
C GLN A 347 -6.65 8.88 10.74
N SER A 348 -5.53 8.17 10.59
CA SER A 348 -5.13 7.05 11.47
C SER A 348 -5.04 7.43 12.95
N TYR A 349 -4.55 8.65 13.28
CA TYR A 349 -4.47 9.09 14.68
C TYR A 349 -5.83 9.26 15.37
N LYS A 350 -6.94 9.33 14.61
CA LYS A 350 -8.31 9.39 15.14
C LYS A 350 -8.84 8.02 15.58
N GLU A 351 -8.15 6.95 15.21
CA GLU A 351 -8.54 5.60 15.60
C GLU A 351 -8.50 5.40 17.12
N ALA A 352 -9.46 4.62 17.63
CA ALA A 352 -9.65 4.42 19.07
C ALA A 352 -8.41 3.86 19.78
N CYS A 353 -7.62 3.01 19.11
CA CYS A 353 -6.40 2.43 19.65
C CYS A 353 -5.35 3.50 19.96
N TYR A 354 -5.20 4.50 19.10
CA TYR A 354 -4.27 5.61 19.32
C TYR A 354 -4.81 6.61 20.34
N ARG A 355 -6.03 7.12 20.13
CA ARG A 355 -6.63 8.12 21.02
C ARG A 355 -6.76 7.68 22.47
N ASN A 356 -6.98 6.38 22.70
CA ASN A 356 -7.13 5.81 24.04
C ASN A 356 -5.86 5.10 24.53
N HIS A 357 -4.76 5.13 23.76
CA HIS A 357 -3.51 4.44 24.07
C HIS A 357 -3.72 2.95 24.38
N ILE A 358 -4.49 2.26 23.52
CA ILE A 358 -4.75 0.82 23.66
C ILE A 358 -3.60 0.04 23.05
N GLY A 359 -2.68 -0.38 23.86
CA GLY A 359 -1.51 -1.17 23.49
C GLY A 359 -1.56 -2.60 24.05
N PHE A 360 -0.39 -3.24 24.14
CA PHE A 360 -0.28 -4.63 24.57
C PHE A 360 -0.33 -4.77 26.10
N GLY A 361 -1.09 -5.77 26.55
CA GLY A 361 -1.16 -6.19 27.93
C GLY A 361 -1.65 -5.11 28.89
N ARG A 362 -1.44 -5.36 30.20
CA ARG A 362 -1.95 -4.47 31.25
C ARG A 362 -1.29 -3.10 31.31
N LEU A 363 -0.06 -2.98 30.82
CA LEU A 363 0.71 -1.73 30.77
C LEU A 363 0.43 -0.90 29.52
N GLN A 364 -0.39 -1.39 28.60
CA GLN A 364 -0.72 -0.70 27.34
C GLN A 364 0.53 -0.32 26.52
N TYR A 365 1.52 -1.21 26.52
CA TYR A 365 2.79 -0.98 25.81
C TYR A 365 2.55 -0.90 24.29
N PRO A 366 3.21 -0.02 23.51
CA PRO A 366 4.27 0.90 23.94
C PRO A 366 3.75 2.27 24.43
N PHE A 367 2.47 2.61 24.28
CA PHE A 367 1.95 3.96 24.46
C PHE A 367 2.10 4.50 25.89
N ARG A 368 2.09 3.64 26.91
CA ARG A 368 2.24 4.02 28.33
C ARG A 368 3.60 3.66 28.91
N ASP A 369 4.60 3.43 28.08
CA ASP A 369 5.97 3.30 28.57
C ASP A 369 6.44 4.65 29.13
N PRO A 370 6.98 4.70 30.36
CA PRO A 370 7.40 5.96 30.99
C PRO A 370 8.55 6.68 30.24
N ASN A 371 9.21 6.01 29.33
CA ASN A 371 10.24 6.60 28.49
C ASN A 371 9.71 7.23 27.18
N VAL A 372 8.44 7.08 26.88
CA VAL A 372 7.82 7.70 25.68
C VAL A 372 7.62 9.19 25.93
N ARG A 373 7.90 10.02 24.91
CA ARG A 373 7.60 11.45 24.97
C ARG A 373 6.09 11.67 24.92
N ALA A 374 5.58 12.52 25.81
CA ALA A 374 4.14 12.82 25.87
C ALA A 374 3.64 13.42 24.56
N GLU A 375 4.43 14.28 23.92
CA GLU A 375 4.09 14.93 22.64
C GLU A 375 3.97 13.92 21.47
N ALA A 376 4.75 12.84 21.52
CA ALA A 376 4.74 11.80 20.49
C ALA A 376 3.46 10.92 20.54
N THR A 377 2.73 10.94 21.64
CA THR A 377 1.49 10.18 21.87
C THR A 377 0.26 11.04 22.12
N ASP A 378 0.36 12.34 21.91
CA ASP A 378 -0.79 13.26 22.04
C ASP A 378 -1.71 13.21 20.81
N TYR A 379 -2.22 12.01 20.51
CA TYR A 379 -3.10 11.79 19.36
C TYR A 379 -4.48 12.45 19.48
N ILE A 380 -4.85 12.94 20.66
CA ILE A 380 -6.11 13.64 20.87
C ILE A 380 -6.05 15.06 20.27
N ASN A 381 -4.91 15.72 20.46
CA ASN A 381 -4.66 17.08 19.97
C ASN A 381 -3.97 17.11 18.60
N GLU A 382 -3.63 15.94 18.03
CA GLU A 382 -3.05 15.86 16.69
C GLU A 382 -4.05 16.37 15.66
N PHE A 383 -3.55 17.19 14.72
CA PHE A 383 -4.35 17.76 13.65
C PHE A 383 -3.57 17.87 12.35
N CYS A 384 -4.06 17.19 11.33
CA CYS A 384 -3.52 17.17 9.98
C CYS A 384 -4.52 17.82 9.01
N PRO A 385 -4.41 19.14 8.78
CA PRO A 385 -5.41 19.89 8.02
C PRO A 385 -5.52 19.45 6.56
N ASN A 386 -4.41 19.07 5.92
CA ASN A 386 -4.44 18.61 4.54
C ASN A 386 -5.14 17.24 4.42
N ALA A 387 -4.86 16.32 5.35
CA ALA A 387 -5.55 15.03 5.41
C ALA A 387 -7.07 15.22 5.60
N ALA A 388 -7.48 16.12 6.49
CA ALA A 388 -8.89 16.44 6.71
C ALA A 388 -9.55 17.06 5.47
N TRP A 389 -8.83 17.92 4.77
CA TRP A 389 -9.29 18.55 3.54
C TRP A 389 -9.46 17.50 2.42
N ALA A 390 -8.46 16.63 2.23
CA ALA A 390 -8.50 15.57 1.23
C ALA A 390 -9.61 14.54 1.49
N GLU A 391 -9.76 14.10 2.76
CA GLU A 391 -10.84 13.20 3.20
C GLU A 391 -12.23 13.72 2.82
N SER A 392 -12.47 15.03 2.90
CA SER A 392 -13.77 15.65 2.64
C SER A 392 -14.10 15.86 1.15
N ARG A 393 -13.13 15.66 0.25
CA ARG A 393 -13.25 16.02 -1.18
C ARG A 393 -12.95 14.89 -2.14
N THR A 394 -12.41 13.78 -1.67
CA THR A 394 -11.95 12.69 -2.52
C THR A 394 -12.94 11.53 -2.56
N PHE A 395 -13.15 11.00 -3.73
CA PHE A 395 -13.67 9.65 -3.94
C PHE A 395 -12.76 8.92 -4.93
N PHE A 396 -12.93 7.64 -5.12
CA PHE A 396 -12.13 6.88 -6.08
C PHE A 396 -12.99 5.96 -6.94
N VAL A 397 -12.46 5.63 -8.10
CA VAL A 397 -12.97 4.58 -8.97
C VAL A 397 -11.87 3.55 -9.26
N PRO A 398 -12.20 2.26 -9.43
CA PRO A 398 -11.21 1.26 -9.79
C PRO A 398 -10.81 1.38 -11.27
N VAL A 399 -9.55 1.03 -11.55
CA VAL A 399 -8.99 0.95 -12.90
C VAL A 399 -8.37 -0.44 -13.13
N HIS A 400 -9.11 -1.48 -12.75
CA HIS A 400 -8.64 -2.86 -12.80
C HIS A 400 -8.19 -3.27 -14.22
N PRO A 401 -7.17 -4.15 -14.33
CA PRO A 401 -6.65 -4.56 -15.63
C PRO A 401 -7.65 -5.42 -16.44
N THR A 402 -8.71 -5.91 -15.80
CA THR A 402 -9.82 -6.65 -16.40
C THR A 402 -10.84 -5.75 -17.11
N TYR A 403 -10.77 -4.42 -16.88
CA TYR A 403 -11.69 -3.47 -17.51
C TYR A 403 -11.29 -3.19 -18.95
N GLU A 404 -12.28 -3.11 -19.83
CA GLU A 404 -12.13 -2.71 -21.22
C GLU A 404 -12.34 -1.20 -21.38
N GLU A 405 -12.06 -0.66 -22.56
CA GLU A 405 -12.19 0.78 -22.84
C GLU A 405 -13.64 1.28 -22.63
N GLU A 406 -14.65 0.47 -23.02
CA GLU A 406 -16.06 0.79 -22.83
C GLU A 406 -16.42 0.94 -21.35
N ASP A 407 -15.88 0.09 -20.48
CA ASP A 407 -16.06 0.19 -19.02
C ASP A 407 -15.57 1.56 -18.50
N MET A 408 -14.44 2.05 -19.03
CA MET A 408 -13.86 3.32 -18.63
C MET A 408 -14.65 4.52 -19.16
N HIS A 409 -15.21 4.42 -20.37
CA HIS A 409 -16.10 5.43 -20.92
C HIS A 409 -17.40 5.53 -20.12
N ASP A 410 -17.98 4.41 -19.69
CA ASP A 410 -19.17 4.38 -18.83
C ASP A 410 -18.89 5.03 -17.46
N LEU A 411 -17.73 4.72 -16.86
CA LEU A 411 -17.28 5.39 -15.62
C LEU A 411 -17.20 6.91 -15.78
N ALA A 412 -16.55 7.38 -16.84
CA ALA A 412 -16.42 8.80 -17.12
C ALA A 412 -17.78 9.46 -17.40
N ALA A 413 -18.66 8.79 -18.17
CA ALA A 413 -20.00 9.28 -18.47
C ALA A 413 -20.86 9.43 -17.20
N ALA A 414 -20.79 8.47 -16.28
CA ALA A 414 -21.49 8.53 -15.01
C ALA A 414 -21.00 9.71 -14.16
N ILE A 415 -19.67 9.90 -14.03
CA ILE A 415 -19.08 11.02 -13.31
C ILE A 415 -19.52 12.35 -13.92
N LYS A 416 -19.46 12.48 -15.24
CA LYS A 416 -19.89 13.70 -15.95
C LYS A 416 -21.38 13.98 -15.81
N LYS A 417 -22.24 12.97 -15.88
CA LYS A 417 -23.68 13.11 -15.68
C LYS A 417 -24.00 13.66 -14.31
N VAL A 418 -23.40 13.07 -13.26
CA VAL A 418 -23.58 13.49 -11.87
C VAL A 418 -22.98 14.89 -11.63
N GLY A 419 -21.79 15.15 -12.16
CA GLY A 419 -21.14 16.46 -12.03
C GLY A 419 -21.98 17.60 -12.60
N ARG A 420 -22.53 17.41 -13.80
CA ARG A 420 -23.42 18.40 -14.45
C ARG A 420 -24.71 18.64 -13.68
N ALA A 421 -25.28 17.59 -13.06
CA ALA A 421 -26.51 17.71 -12.29
C ALA A 421 -26.32 18.48 -10.96
N TYR A 422 -25.14 18.35 -10.35
CA TYR A 422 -24.82 18.95 -9.06
C TYR A 422 -23.98 20.24 -9.15
N LEU A 423 -23.57 20.67 -10.34
CA LEU A 423 -22.86 21.93 -10.54
C LEU A 423 -23.76 23.11 -10.18
N LYS A 424 -23.26 24.10 -9.36
CA LYS A 424 -23.98 25.29 -8.92
C LYS A 424 -24.18 26.29 -10.03
#